data_62e98247dd885749d1a2c3da974a580c
#
_entry.id   62e98247dd885749d1a2c3da974a580c
#
_cell.length_a   1.000
_cell.length_b   1.000
_cell.length_c   1.000
_cell.angle_alpha   90.00
_cell.angle_beta   90.00
_cell.angle_gamma   90.00
#
_symmetry.space_group_name_H-M   'P 1'
#
loop_
_entity.id
_entity.type
_entity.pdbx_description
1 polymer ?
#
loop_
_entity_poly.entity_id
_entity_poly.type
_entity_poly.pdbx_seq_one_letter_code
_entity_poly.pdbx_strand_id
1 'polypeptide(L)'
;MEINKELLDQLFKQAKVNPRLRQNLDLRTSPSDTSQRMLNALLPGTVVPIHRHEDTAETVICLCGKLDEVIYEEISPLLSPLKGEDAACFERGMDAQDVTIGSRFREIERIHLCPAQAQYGCQVSKGAWHTVEVIEPSVIFEAKDGKYMG
;
A
#
# COMPACT_ATOMS: atom_id res chain seq x y z
N MET A 1 -23.79 3.81 9.93
CA MET A 1 -23.31 3.60 8.54
C MET A 1 -23.01 2.12 8.35
N GLU A 2 -23.50 1.56 7.28
CA GLU A 2 -23.23 0.17 6.96
C GLU A 2 -22.09 0.07 5.95
N ILE A 3 -21.24 -0.94 6.09
CA ILE A 3 -20.23 -1.28 5.11
C ILE A 3 -20.83 -2.39 4.25
N ASN A 4 -21.36 -2.02 3.09
CA ASN A 4 -22.10 -2.90 2.20
C ASN A 4 -21.69 -2.65 0.74
N LYS A 5 -22.26 -3.41 -0.18
CA LYS A 5 -21.95 -3.28 -1.62
C LYS A 5 -22.20 -1.87 -2.15
N GLU A 6 -23.27 -1.22 -1.71
CA GLU A 6 -23.60 0.14 -2.15
C GLU A 6 -22.50 1.14 -1.78
N LEU A 7 -21.99 1.07 -0.55
CA LEU A 7 -20.87 1.91 -0.10
C LEU A 7 -19.61 1.65 -0.93
N LEU A 8 -19.28 0.39 -1.18
CA LEU A 8 -18.10 0.05 -1.96
C LEU A 8 -18.24 0.53 -3.41
N ASP A 9 -19.42 0.41 -4.02
CA ASP A 9 -19.69 0.90 -5.36
C ASP A 9 -19.52 2.43 -5.45
N GLN A 10 -19.95 3.18 -4.43
CA GLN A 10 -19.74 4.62 -4.36
C GLN A 10 -18.25 4.98 -4.28
N LEU A 11 -17.50 4.26 -3.48
CA LEU A 11 -16.05 4.47 -3.38
C LEU A 11 -15.34 4.18 -4.71
N PHE A 12 -15.75 3.14 -5.42
CA PHE A 12 -15.22 2.86 -6.76
C PHE A 12 -15.54 3.97 -7.77
N LYS A 13 -16.74 4.54 -7.73
CA LYS A 13 -17.09 5.67 -8.59
C LYS A 13 -16.19 6.88 -8.32
N GLN A 14 -15.92 7.15 -7.05
CA GLN A 14 -15.02 8.24 -6.66
C GLN A 14 -13.58 7.95 -7.07
N ALA A 15 -13.12 6.72 -6.92
CA ALA A 15 -11.77 6.31 -7.33
C ALA A 15 -11.56 6.47 -8.84
N LYS A 16 -12.58 6.17 -9.65
CA LYS A 16 -12.49 6.31 -11.11
C LYS A 16 -12.21 7.73 -11.59
N VAL A 17 -12.75 8.72 -10.90
CA VAL A 17 -12.55 10.14 -11.25
C VAL A 17 -11.41 10.78 -10.48
N ASN A 18 -10.81 10.06 -9.56
CA ASN A 18 -9.63 10.52 -8.82
C ASN A 18 -8.37 10.29 -9.68
N PRO A 19 -7.52 11.31 -9.89
CA PRO A 19 -6.30 11.15 -10.69
C PRO A 19 -5.36 10.06 -10.17
N ARG A 20 -5.41 9.76 -8.87
CA ARG A 20 -4.60 8.70 -8.26
C ARG A 20 -5.24 7.31 -8.37
N LEU A 21 -6.45 7.18 -8.97
CA LEU A 21 -7.17 5.92 -9.12
C LEU A 21 -7.42 5.20 -7.79
N ARG A 22 -7.62 5.96 -6.73
CA ARG A 22 -7.97 5.44 -5.41
C ARG A 22 -8.80 6.45 -4.63
N GLN A 23 -9.58 5.95 -3.70
CA GLN A 23 -10.42 6.76 -2.83
C GLN A 23 -10.49 6.13 -1.45
N ASN A 24 -10.11 6.88 -0.44
CA ASN A 24 -10.21 6.43 0.94
C ASN A 24 -11.46 6.98 1.63
N LEU A 25 -11.90 6.27 2.65
CA LEU A 25 -12.92 6.70 3.60
C LEU A 25 -12.37 6.51 5.01
N ASP A 26 -12.10 7.61 5.68
CA ASP A 26 -11.61 7.62 7.06
C ASP A 26 -12.75 7.28 8.01
N LEU A 27 -12.58 6.22 8.81
CA LEU A 27 -13.60 5.77 9.76
C LEU A 27 -13.33 6.26 11.19
N ARG A 28 -12.30 7.08 11.39
CA ARG A 28 -12.07 7.68 12.72
C ARG A 28 -13.23 8.57 13.14
N THR A 29 -13.49 8.62 14.42
CA THR A 29 -14.57 9.44 14.98
C THR A 29 -14.23 10.93 15.05
N SER A 30 -12.94 11.27 15.05
CA SER A 30 -12.44 12.64 15.06
C SER A 30 -10.99 12.68 14.56
N PRO A 31 -10.45 13.86 14.22
CA PRO A 31 -9.04 14.01 13.87
C PRO A 31 -8.08 13.61 15.00
N SER A 32 -8.52 13.62 16.23
CA SER A 32 -7.72 13.23 17.39
C SER A 32 -7.82 11.74 17.75
N ASP A 33 -8.70 11.01 17.06
CA ASP A 33 -8.83 9.56 17.25
C ASP A 33 -7.54 8.89 16.76
N THR A 34 -6.83 8.23 17.68
CA THR A 34 -5.56 7.58 17.41
C THR A 34 -5.71 6.14 16.92
N SER A 35 -6.93 5.64 16.85
CA SER A 35 -7.22 4.31 16.29
C SER A 35 -7.55 4.45 14.81
N GLN A 36 -6.52 4.41 13.97
CA GLN A 36 -6.70 4.58 12.54
C GLN A 36 -7.45 3.39 11.94
N ARG A 37 -8.54 3.69 11.28
CA ARG A 37 -9.37 2.73 10.55
C ARG A 37 -9.83 3.38 9.26
N MET A 38 -9.61 2.72 8.13
CA MET A 38 -10.01 3.31 6.86
C MET A 38 -10.40 2.24 5.85
N LEU A 39 -11.34 2.57 4.98
CA LEU A 39 -11.58 1.84 3.74
C LEU A 39 -10.80 2.52 2.62
N ASN A 40 -10.26 1.75 1.72
CA ASN A 40 -9.52 2.27 0.59
C ASN A 40 -9.92 1.51 -0.68
N ALA A 41 -10.62 2.20 -1.58
CA ALA A 41 -10.96 1.66 -2.90
C ALA A 41 -9.79 1.93 -3.84
N LEU A 42 -9.30 0.89 -4.48
CA LEU A 42 -8.09 0.90 -5.29
C LEU A 42 -8.41 0.32 -6.67
N LEU A 43 -8.03 1.03 -7.72
CA LEU A 43 -8.19 0.58 -9.10
C LEU A 43 -6.85 0.14 -9.68
N PRO A 44 -6.86 -0.82 -10.65
CA PRO A 44 -5.65 -1.14 -11.40
C PRO A 44 -5.04 0.12 -12.02
N GLY A 45 -3.72 0.24 -11.93
CA GLY A 45 -2.99 1.43 -12.38
C GLY A 45 -2.70 2.44 -11.27
N THR A 46 -3.35 2.34 -10.10
CA THR A 46 -2.97 3.18 -8.96
C THR A 46 -1.54 2.86 -8.53
N VAL A 47 -0.79 3.90 -8.18
CA VAL A 47 0.58 3.78 -7.68
C VAL A 47 0.60 4.22 -6.23
N VAL A 48 0.87 3.29 -5.34
CA VAL A 48 1.07 3.56 -3.92
C VAL A 48 2.58 3.58 -3.67
N PRO A 49 3.14 4.69 -3.18
CA PRO A 49 4.57 4.73 -2.88
C PRO A 49 4.97 3.65 -1.87
N ILE A 50 6.18 3.10 -2.02
CA ILE A 50 6.76 2.23 -1.00
C ILE A 50 6.96 3.06 0.26
N HIS A 51 6.37 2.60 1.36
CA HIS A 51 6.38 3.32 2.64
C HIS A 51 6.44 2.35 3.81
N ARG A 52 6.62 2.88 5.00
CA ARG A 52 6.58 2.11 6.24
C ARG A 52 5.92 2.89 7.36
N HIS A 53 5.44 2.16 8.35
CA HIS A 53 4.98 2.70 9.62
C HIS A 53 5.99 2.30 10.70
N GLU A 54 6.72 3.26 11.21
CA GLU A 54 7.86 2.98 12.10
C GLU A 54 7.44 2.49 13.48
N ASP A 55 6.25 2.89 13.94
CA ASP A 55 5.84 2.71 15.33
C ASP A 55 4.74 1.67 15.51
N THR A 56 4.16 1.16 14.44
CA THR A 56 3.01 0.25 14.52
C THR A 56 2.98 -0.75 13.38
N ALA A 57 2.39 -1.90 13.64
CA ALA A 57 1.97 -2.84 12.60
C ALA A 57 0.66 -2.35 11.97
N GLU A 58 0.37 -2.83 10.77
CA GLU A 58 -0.87 -2.55 10.07
C GLU A 58 -1.59 -3.86 9.74
N THR A 59 -2.90 -3.88 9.99
CA THR A 59 -3.77 -4.97 9.58
C THR A 59 -4.48 -4.56 8.29
N VAL A 60 -4.39 -5.40 7.28
CA VAL A 60 -5.03 -5.19 5.98
C VAL A 60 -5.98 -6.34 5.70
N ILE A 61 -7.26 -6.02 5.47
CA ILE A 61 -8.28 -7.00 5.09
C ILE A 61 -8.85 -6.60 3.73
N CYS A 62 -8.82 -7.52 2.78
CA CYS A 62 -9.43 -7.31 1.47
C CYS A 62 -10.92 -7.67 1.52
N LEU A 63 -11.78 -6.71 1.25
CA LEU A 63 -13.24 -6.92 1.25
C LEU A 63 -13.74 -7.45 -0.09
N CYS A 64 -13.12 -7.03 -1.18
CA CYS A 64 -13.45 -7.50 -2.52
C CYS A 64 -12.27 -7.24 -3.47
N GLY A 65 -12.25 -7.95 -4.58
CA GLY A 65 -11.24 -7.77 -5.62
C GLY A 65 -10.04 -8.67 -5.47
N LYS A 66 -8.92 -8.21 -6.02
CA LYS A 66 -7.67 -8.95 -6.03
C LYS A 66 -6.49 -7.99 -6.07
N LEU A 67 -5.59 -8.11 -5.11
CA LEU A 67 -4.38 -7.30 -5.04
C LEU A 67 -3.27 -8.06 -4.31
N ASP A 68 -2.06 -7.56 -4.44
CA ASP A 68 -0.90 -8.06 -3.72
C ASP A 68 -0.42 -7.00 -2.73
N GLU A 69 -0.16 -7.43 -1.50
CA GLU A 69 0.64 -6.67 -0.53
C GLU A 69 2.09 -7.09 -0.71
N VAL A 70 2.96 -6.14 -1.03
CA VAL A 70 4.35 -6.41 -1.38
C VAL A 70 5.27 -5.82 -0.31
N ILE A 71 6.11 -6.66 0.25
CA ILE A 71 7.05 -6.29 1.32
C ILE A 71 8.45 -6.20 0.74
N TYR A 72 9.17 -5.16 1.16
CA TYR A 72 10.52 -4.87 0.69
C TYR A 72 11.49 -4.79 1.84
N GLU A 73 12.76 -5.04 1.54
CA GLU A 73 13.87 -4.63 2.39
C GLU A 73 14.62 -3.49 1.73
N GLU A 74 15.14 -2.60 2.53
CA GLU A 74 15.97 -1.51 2.08
C GLU A 74 17.40 -1.99 1.85
N ILE A 75 17.94 -1.73 0.65
CA ILE A 75 19.32 -2.04 0.31
C ILE A 75 20.08 -0.71 0.22
N SER A 76 20.97 -0.47 1.17
CA SER A 76 21.81 0.72 1.14
C SER A 76 22.88 0.59 0.06
N PRO A 77 23.00 1.54 -0.89
CA PRO A 77 24.08 1.55 -1.88
C PRO A 77 25.47 1.66 -1.28
N LEU A 78 25.58 2.15 -0.04
CA LEU A 78 26.85 2.29 0.68
C LEU A 78 27.40 0.93 1.17
N LEU A 79 26.53 -0.07 1.33
CA LEU A 79 26.92 -1.42 1.79
C LEU A 79 27.20 -2.38 0.65
N SER A 80 26.74 -2.07 -0.54
CA SER A 80 26.89 -2.93 -1.72
C SER A 80 27.05 -2.05 -2.96
N PRO A 81 28.29 -1.75 -3.36
CA PRO A 81 28.51 -0.99 -4.58
C PRO A 81 27.90 -1.76 -5.77
N LEU A 82 27.10 -1.06 -6.55
CA LEU A 82 26.52 -1.61 -7.78
C LEU A 82 27.63 -1.95 -8.76
N LYS A 83 27.60 -3.16 -9.29
CA LYS A 83 28.54 -3.63 -10.30
C LYS A 83 27.87 -3.70 -11.66
N GLY A 84 28.43 -3.01 -12.66
CA GLY A 84 28.09 -3.18 -14.06
C GLY A 84 26.61 -3.05 -14.39
N GLU A 85 25.96 -4.17 -14.71
CA GLU A 85 24.56 -4.21 -15.15
C GLU A 85 23.56 -3.72 -14.12
N ASP A 86 23.80 -3.94 -12.83
CA ASP A 86 22.94 -3.47 -11.76
C ASP A 86 22.95 -1.94 -11.64
N ALA A 87 24.11 -1.33 -11.87
CA ALA A 87 24.22 0.12 -11.89
C ALA A 87 23.44 0.74 -13.05
N ALA A 88 23.47 0.11 -14.20
CA ALA A 88 22.76 0.57 -15.39
C ALA A 88 21.24 0.43 -15.24
N CYS A 89 20.76 -0.63 -14.58
CA CYS A 89 19.35 -0.81 -14.27
C CYS A 89 18.86 0.21 -13.24
N PHE A 90 19.67 0.52 -12.25
CA PHE A 90 19.37 1.52 -11.24
C PHE A 90 19.22 2.92 -11.87
N GLU A 91 20.12 3.30 -12.77
CA GLU A 91 20.07 4.61 -13.43
C GLU A 91 18.90 4.79 -14.39
N ARG A 92 18.41 3.69 -15.00
CA ARG A 92 17.32 3.73 -15.99
C ARG A 92 15.92 3.61 -15.43
N GLY A 93 15.78 3.05 -14.25
CA GLY A 93 14.47 2.68 -13.70
C GLY A 93 13.89 3.66 -12.70
N MET A 94 14.61 4.70 -12.30
CA MET A 94 14.18 5.63 -11.26
C MET A 94 14.22 7.07 -11.77
N ASP A 95 13.06 7.72 -11.73
CA ASP A 95 13.02 9.18 -11.88
C ASP A 95 13.80 9.81 -10.73
N ALA A 96 14.51 10.89 -11.04
CA ALA A 96 15.32 11.62 -10.06
C ALA A 96 14.54 12.11 -8.83
N GLN A 97 13.21 12.10 -8.90
CA GLN A 97 12.31 12.49 -7.82
C GLN A 97 11.99 11.34 -6.86
N ASP A 98 12.20 10.09 -7.28
CA ASP A 98 11.93 8.89 -6.47
C ASP A 98 13.17 8.36 -5.75
N VAL A 99 14.33 8.95 -6.04
CA VAL A 99 15.57 8.55 -5.39
C VAL A 99 15.66 9.22 -4.04
N THR A 100 15.21 8.53 -3.01
CA THR A 100 15.68 8.82 -1.66
C THR A 100 17.19 8.58 -1.67
N ILE A 101 17.94 9.66 -1.52
CA ILE A 101 19.42 9.63 -1.59
C ILE A 101 19.94 8.46 -0.79
N GLY A 102 20.52 7.48 -1.48
CA GLY A 102 21.26 6.38 -0.87
C GLY A 102 20.50 5.09 -0.59
N SER A 103 19.19 4.97 -0.87
CA SER A 103 18.49 3.70 -0.63
C SER A 103 17.69 3.22 -1.84
N ARG A 104 17.62 1.91 -1.97
CA ARG A 104 16.80 1.19 -2.92
C ARG A 104 16.13 0.02 -2.23
N PHE A 105 15.16 -0.60 -2.88
CA PHE A 105 14.34 -1.64 -2.29
C PHE A 105 14.45 -2.93 -3.09
N ARG A 106 14.37 -4.05 -2.36
CA ARG A 106 14.27 -5.38 -2.94
C ARG A 106 13.04 -6.07 -2.37
N GLU A 107 12.19 -6.61 -3.24
CA GLU A 107 11.04 -7.40 -2.83
C GLU A 107 11.50 -8.66 -2.10
N ILE A 108 10.94 -8.90 -0.90
CA ILE A 108 11.25 -10.08 -0.09
C ILE A 108 10.03 -10.97 0.15
N GLU A 109 8.81 -10.42 0.02
CA GLU A 109 7.59 -11.17 0.23
C GLU A 109 6.46 -10.54 -0.58
N ARG A 110 5.59 -11.39 -1.12
CA ARG A 110 4.40 -10.97 -1.85
C ARG A 110 3.22 -11.78 -1.34
N ILE A 111 2.23 -11.09 -0.81
CA ILE A 111 1.05 -11.71 -0.21
C ILE A 111 -0.14 -11.44 -1.13
N HIS A 112 -0.72 -12.50 -1.70
CA HIS A 112 -1.90 -12.40 -2.55
C HIS A 112 -3.15 -12.27 -1.71
N LEU A 113 -3.95 -11.24 -1.94
CA LEU A 113 -5.23 -11.02 -1.29
C LEU A 113 -6.35 -11.12 -2.32
N CYS A 114 -7.25 -12.07 -2.12
CA CYS A 114 -8.41 -12.31 -2.96
C CYS A 114 -9.46 -13.07 -2.15
N PRO A 115 -10.50 -12.39 -1.65
CA PRO A 115 -11.53 -13.05 -0.82
C PRO A 115 -12.22 -14.20 -1.54
N ALA A 116 -12.40 -14.13 -2.86
CA ALA A 116 -12.98 -15.20 -3.67
C ALA A 116 -12.15 -16.50 -3.63
N GLN A 117 -10.86 -16.40 -3.28
CA GLN A 117 -9.95 -17.53 -3.13
C GLN A 117 -9.61 -17.83 -1.66
N ALA A 118 -10.39 -17.28 -0.72
CA ALA A 118 -10.18 -17.43 0.71
C ALA A 118 -8.83 -16.88 1.21
N GLN A 119 -8.30 -15.86 0.53
CA GLN A 119 -7.09 -15.10 0.89
C GLN A 119 -7.53 -13.71 1.36
N TYR A 120 -7.77 -13.54 2.64
CA TYR A 120 -8.52 -12.40 3.15
C TYR A 120 -7.67 -11.20 3.55
N GLY A 121 -6.51 -11.40 4.11
CA GLY A 121 -5.74 -10.28 4.64
C GLY A 121 -4.37 -10.68 5.15
N CYS A 122 -3.69 -9.70 5.72
CA CYS A 122 -2.36 -9.88 6.29
C CYS A 122 -2.06 -8.87 7.37
N GLN A 123 -0.98 -9.15 8.11
CA GLN A 123 -0.35 -8.20 9.02
C GLN A 123 0.93 -7.71 8.38
N VAL A 124 1.06 -6.40 8.24
CA VAL A 124 2.33 -5.77 7.86
C VAL A 124 3.07 -5.42 9.14
N SER A 125 4.24 -5.99 9.32
CA SER A 125 5.03 -5.80 10.53
C SER A 125 5.46 -4.35 10.72
N LYS A 126 5.58 -3.94 11.96
CA LYS A 126 6.15 -2.64 12.34
C LYS A 126 7.48 -2.40 11.62
N GLY A 127 7.60 -1.25 10.96
CA GLY A 127 8.80 -0.86 10.25
C GLY A 127 9.01 -1.51 8.88
N ALA A 128 8.15 -2.42 8.45
CA ALA A 128 8.28 -3.08 7.15
C ALA A 128 7.96 -2.13 6.00
N TRP A 129 8.86 -2.00 5.05
CA TRP A 129 8.62 -1.28 3.80
C TRP A 129 7.64 -2.07 2.95
N HIS A 130 6.60 -1.41 2.45
CA HIS A 130 5.55 -2.10 1.69
C HIS A 130 4.82 -1.18 0.72
N THR A 131 4.13 -1.82 -0.21
CA THR A 131 3.16 -1.20 -1.11
C THR A 131 2.10 -2.21 -1.49
N VAL A 132 1.08 -1.77 -2.23
CA VAL A 132 0.09 -2.66 -2.84
C VAL A 132 0.19 -2.58 -4.36
N GLU A 133 -0.02 -3.70 -5.02
CA GLU A 133 -0.19 -3.79 -6.47
C GLU A 133 -1.59 -4.32 -6.75
N VAL A 134 -2.39 -3.54 -7.45
CA VAL A 134 -3.82 -3.84 -7.66
C VAL A 134 -4.00 -4.58 -8.97
N ILE A 135 -4.58 -5.78 -8.90
CA ILE A 135 -4.82 -6.64 -10.06
C ILE A 135 -6.23 -6.43 -10.61
N GLU A 136 -7.22 -6.40 -9.73
CA GLU A 136 -8.62 -6.09 -10.04
C GLU A 136 -9.10 -4.98 -9.11
N PRO A 137 -10.16 -4.23 -9.46
CA PRO A 137 -10.73 -3.25 -8.55
C PRO A 137 -10.98 -3.86 -7.18
N SER A 138 -10.41 -3.26 -6.15
CA SER A 138 -10.39 -3.82 -4.80
C SER A 138 -10.75 -2.77 -3.76
N VAL A 139 -11.36 -3.21 -2.66
CA VAL A 139 -11.50 -2.41 -1.46
C VAL A 139 -10.81 -3.15 -0.32
N ILE A 140 -9.93 -2.44 0.38
CA ILE A 140 -9.27 -2.94 1.57
C ILE A 140 -9.74 -2.15 2.79
N PHE A 141 -9.77 -2.82 3.94
CA PHE A 141 -9.86 -2.22 5.26
C PHE A 141 -8.47 -2.24 5.88
N GLU A 142 -8.01 -1.07 6.31
CA GLU A 142 -6.71 -0.89 6.95
C GLU A 142 -6.92 -0.40 8.37
N ALA A 143 -6.23 -1.04 9.32
CA ALA A 143 -6.24 -0.63 10.71
C ALA A 143 -4.83 -0.60 11.28
N LYS A 144 -4.50 0.48 11.96
CA LYS A 144 -3.25 0.61 12.71
C LYS A 144 -3.43 1.56 13.89
N ASP A 145 -2.57 1.45 14.86
CA ASP A 145 -2.52 2.39 15.97
C ASP A 145 -1.82 3.68 15.57
N GLY A 146 -2.18 4.79 16.22
CA GLY A 146 -1.57 6.08 15.98
C GLY A 146 -2.38 6.99 15.06
N LYS A 147 -1.99 8.25 15.01
CA LYS A 147 -2.64 9.25 14.16
C LYS A 147 -2.36 9.00 12.68
N TYR A 148 -3.35 9.24 11.87
CA TYR A 148 -3.15 9.32 10.42
C TYR A 148 -2.29 10.55 10.10
N MET A 149 -1.18 10.34 9.45
CA MET A 149 -0.20 11.38 9.14
C MET A 149 -0.27 11.86 7.68
N GLY A 150 -1.40 11.69 7.06
CA GLY A 150 -1.60 12.10 5.70
C GLY A 150 -1.41 11.01 4.69
#